data_0be4e157704b880e632f2dc5baf81593
#
_entry.id   0be4e157704b880e632f2dc5baf81593
#
_cell.length_a   1.000
_cell.length_b   1.000
_cell.length_c   1.000
_cell.angle_alpha   90.00
_cell.angle_beta   90.00
_cell.angle_gamma   90.00
#
_symmetry.space_group_name_H-M   'P 1'
#
loop_
_entity.id
_entity.type
_entity.pdbx_description
1 polymer ?
#
loop_
_entity_poly.entity_id
_entity_poly.type
_entity_poly.pdbx_seq_one_letter_code
_entity_poly.pdbx_strand_id
1 'polypeptide(L)'
;MASERAKSYARMYAKNNPVRAERDKDFFGEFEFIFRNRILKNTPFIFSLLVVVFVISTHMDDLDNGPLGHLFATHKDNKLVVWILMNLDKFFGLLTFIPASICAPRSQRSLILIASAVCVIVLPDLHIWTYAIASSSMVLFINMKSSEHKVIVLAVSAFLLYNSYSINKRTPAPMPIYEDSV
;
A
#
# COMPACT_ATOMS: atom_id res chain seq x y z
N MET A 1 -30.52 -9.19 40.60
CA MET A 1 -29.36 -8.46 41.20
C MET A 1 -27.98 -8.98 40.78
N ALA A 2 -27.73 -10.31 40.70
CA ALA A 2 -26.43 -10.84 40.26
C ALA A 2 -26.04 -10.48 38.81
N SER A 3 -27.00 -10.47 37.89
CA SER A 3 -26.78 -10.14 36.47
C SER A 3 -26.32 -8.69 36.22
N GLU A 4 -26.80 -7.72 36.97
CA GLU A 4 -26.40 -6.31 36.81
C GLU A 4 -25.01 -6.03 37.36
N ARG A 5 -24.63 -6.68 38.47
CA ARG A 5 -23.29 -6.59 39.01
C ARG A 5 -22.27 -7.20 38.03
N ALA A 6 -22.59 -8.34 37.42
CA ALA A 6 -21.74 -8.96 36.41
C ALA A 6 -21.52 -8.03 35.19
N LYS A 7 -22.58 -7.38 34.71
CA LYS A 7 -22.49 -6.38 33.62
C LYS A 7 -21.67 -5.16 34.02
N SER A 8 -21.78 -4.68 35.26
CA SER A 8 -21.00 -3.56 35.77
C SER A 8 -19.52 -3.91 35.86
N TYR A 9 -19.16 -5.09 36.38
CA TYR A 9 -17.79 -5.59 36.42
C TYR A 9 -17.21 -5.77 35.02
N ALA A 10 -17.95 -6.32 34.05
CA ALA A 10 -17.51 -6.46 32.67
C ALA A 10 -17.24 -5.11 32.01
N ARG A 11 -18.08 -4.09 32.27
CA ARG A 11 -17.85 -2.72 31.78
C ARG A 11 -16.63 -2.05 32.40
N MET A 12 -16.42 -2.22 33.71
CA MET A 12 -15.23 -1.71 34.38
C MET A 12 -13.96 -2.41 33.91
N TYR A 13 -14.01 -3.72 33.69
CA TYR A 13 -12.88 -4.48 33.18
C TYR A 13 -12.52 -4.10 31.75
N ALA A 14 -13.53 -3.88 30.90
CA ALA A 14 -13.32 -3.39 29.54
C ALA A 14 -12.76 -1.96 29.51
N LYS A 15 -13.20 -1.09 30.44
CA LYS A 15 -12.68 0.28 30.58
C LYS A 15 -11.23 0.32 31.04
N ASN A 16 -10.84 -0.59 31.92
CA ASN A 16 -9.48 -0.65 32.47
C ASN A 16 -8.50 -1.48 31.61
N ASN A 17 -9.01 -2.27 30.64
CA ASN A 17 -8.20 -3.05 29.70
C ASN A 17 -8.60 -2.80 28.25
N PRO A 18 -8.41 -1.58 27.71
CA PRO A 18 -8.82 -1.24 26.36
C PRO A 18 -8.14 -2.12 25.29
N VAL A 19 -6.93 -2.60 25.57
CA VAL A 19 -6.19 -3.51 24.67
C VAL A 19 -6.88 -4.88 24.54
N ARG A 20 -7.54 -5.36 25.60
CA ARG A 20 -8.26 -6.64 25.59
C ARG A 20 -9.62 -6.51 24.92
N ALA A 21 -10.33 -5.40 25.15
CA ALA A 21 -11.60 -5.10 24.46
C ALA A 21 -11.45 -4.90 22.95
N GLU A 22 -10.26 -4.48 22.48
CA GLU A 22 -9.95 -4.39 21.06
C GLU A 22 -9.57 -5.76 20.44
N ARG A 23 -9.09 -6.71 21.25
CA ARG A 23 -8.68 -8.04 20.79
C ARG A 23 -9.89 -8.95 20.51
N ASP A 24 -11.02 -8.66 21.16
CA ASP A 24 -12.26 -9.44 21.04
C ASP A 24 -13.19 -8.93 19.92
N LYS A 25 -12.74 -8.00 19.08
CA LYS A 25 -13.48 -7.56 17.89
C LYS A 25 -13.38 -8.62 16.82
N ASP A 26 -14.50 -8.86 16.14
CA ASP A 26 -14.52 -9.61 14.90
C ASP A 26 -13.67 -8.93 13.81
N PHE A 27 -13.35 -9.64 12.74
CA PHE A 27 -12.50 -9.14 11.65
C PHE A 27 -13.01 -7.80 11.09
N PHE A 28 -14.33 -7.70 10.84
CA PHE A 28 -14.93 -6.48 10.30
C PHE A 28 -14.90 -5.32 11.28
N GLY A 29 -15.12 -5.58 12.56
CA GLY A 29 -15.02 -4.56 13.60
C GLY A 29 -13.61 -4.03 13.80
N GLU A 30 -12.60 -4.88 13.66
CA GLU A 30 -11.19 -4.44 13.67
C GLU A 30 -10.85 -3.65 12.40
N PHE A 31 -11.32 -4.11 11.24
CA PHE A 31 -11.15 -3.41 9.97
C PHE A 31 -11.77 -2.01 9.99
N GLU A 32 -13.04 -1.88 10.42
CA GLU A 32 -13.72 -0.59 10.57
C GLU A 32 -12.97 0.34 11.52
N PHE A 33 -12.50 -0.20 12.64
CA PHE A 33 -11.71 0.57 13.61
C PHE A 33 -10.42 1.12 12.99
N ILE A 34 -9.68 0.30 12.25
CA ILE A 34 -8.45 0.71 11.55
C ILE A 34 -8.79 1.79 10.52
N PHE A 35 -9.78 1.54 9.67
CA PHE A 35 -10.18 2.47 8.62
C PHE A 35 -10.57 3.83 9.20
N ARG A 36 -11.43 3.84 10.21
CA ARG A 36 -11.93 5.07 10.83
C ARG A 36 -10.86 5.82 11.64
N ASN A 37 -10.06 5.10 12.44
CA ASN A 37 -9.19 5.73 13.42
C ASN A 37 -7.71 5.82 13.01
N ARG A 38 -7.26 4.96 12.10
CA ARG A 38 -5.85 4.93 11.64
C ARG A 38 -5.67 5.51 10.25
N ILE A 39 -6.67 5.35 9.39
CA ILE A 39 -6.64 5.83 8.01
C ILE A 39 -7.28 7.21 7.93
N LEU A 40 -8.60 7.32 8.17
CA LEU A 40 -9.33 8.58 7.99
C LEU A 40 -8.91 9.71 8.93
N LYS A 41 -8.46 9.41 10.14
CA LYS A 41 -7.95 10.43 11.08
C LYS A 41 -6.47 10.77 10.89
N ASN A 42 -5.76 10.06 10.02
CA ASN A 42 -4.35 10.29 9.76
C ASN A 42 -4.18 11.26 8.59
N THR A 43 -4.26 12.56 8.87
CA THR A 43 -4.10 13.61 7.85
C THR A 43 -2.84 13.45 7.00
N PRO A 44 -1.63 13.17 7.55
CA PRO A 44 -0.44 12.91 6.76
C PRO A 44 -0.58 11.74 5.79
N PHE A 45 -1.28 10.66 6.20
CA PHE A 45 -1.55 9.54 5.31
C PHE A 45 -2.44 9.94 4.14
N ILE A 46 -3.58 10.61 4.43
CA ILE A 46 -4.52 11.04 3.39
C ILE A 46 -3.82 12.00 2.43
N PHE A 47 -3.09 12.97 2.94
CA PHE A 47 -2.35 13.91 2.10
C PHE A 47 -1.33 13.20 1.21
N SER A 48 -0.52 12.30 1.76
CA SER A 48 0.44 11.53 0.97
C SER A 48 -0.22 10.63 -0.06
N LEU A 49 -1.37 10.03 0.27
CA LEU A 49 -2.15 9.22 -0.67
C LEU A 49 -2.65 10.07 -1.84
N LEU A 50 -3.21 11.24 -1.57
CA LEU A 50 -3.67 12.16 -2.61
C LEU A 50 -2.53 12.62 -3.52
N VAL A 51 -1.36 12.96 -2.94
CA VAL A 51 -0.18 13.33 -3.73
C VAL A 51 0.27 12.16 -4.62
N VAL A 52 0.35 10.95 -4.08
CA VAL A 52 0.75 9.77 -4.87
C VAL A 52 -0.24 9.48 -5.98
N VAL A 53 -1.55 9.50 -5.70
CA VAL A 53 -2.60 9.29 -6.71
C VAL A 53 -2.50 10.37 -7.79
N PHE A 54 -2.33 11.64 -7.42
CA PHE A 54 -2.17 12.73 -8.36
C PHE A 54 -0.94 12.53 -9.26
N VAL A 55 0.22 12.21 -8.68
CA VAL A 55 1.45 11.96 -9.44
C VAL A 55 1.27 10.81 -10.42
N ILE A 56 0.70 9.69 -9.97
CA ILE A 56 0.47 8.53 -10.83
C ILE A 56 -0.51 8.88 -11.96
N SER A 57 -1.64 9.51 -11.65
CA SER A 57 -2.68 9.84 -12.63
C SER A 57 -2.21 10.84 -13.69
N THR A 58 -1.28 11.73 -13.36
CA THR A 58 -0.79 12.75 -14.29
C THR A 58 0.41 12.30 -15.14
N HIS A 59 1.09 11.21 -14.74
CA HIS A 59 2.35 10.83 -15.39
C HIS A 59 2.39 9.37 -15.89
N MET A 60 1.34 8.59 -15.62
CA MET A 60 1.32 7.19 -16.03
C MET A 60 1.22 7.03 -17.55
N ASP A 61 0.41 7.88 -18.19
CA ASP A 61 0.16 7.81 -19.64
C ASP A 61 1.05 8.76 -20.45
N ASP A 62 1.50 9.88 -19.87
CA ASP A 62 2.31 10.90 -20.54
C ASP A 62 3.33 11.50 -19.57
N LEU A 63 4.47 10.84 -19.46
CA LEU A 63 5.55 11.30 -18.61
C LEU A 63 6.22 12.56 -19.16
N ASP A 64 6.39 12.65 -20.47
CA ASP A 64 7.23 13.66 -21.13
C ASP A 64 6.66 15.07 -20.99
N ASN A 65 5.36 15.21 -21.05
CA ASN A 65 4.67 16.51 -20.94
C ASN A 65 4.35 16.90 -19.48
N GLY A 66 4.62 16.03 -18.51
CA GLY A 66 4.38 16.30 -17.11
C GLY A 66 5.54 16.97 -16.39
N PRO A 67 5.31 17.55 -15.20
CA PRO A 67 6.36 18.18 -14.40
C PRO A 67 7.51 17.25 -14.02
N LEU A 68 7.24 15.94 -13.86
CA LEU A 68 8.32 14.95 -13.65
C LEU A 68 9.17 14.75 -14.90
N GLY A 69 8.54 14.73 -16.09
CA GLY A 69 9.27 14.63 -17.35
C GLY A 69 10.25 15.78 -17.56
N HIS A 70 9.81 17.00 -17.30
CA HIS A 70 10.70 18.18 -17.33
C HIS A 70 11.84 18.08 -16.31
N LEU A 71 11.56 17.61 -15.10
CA LEU A 71 12.59 17.38 -14.07
C LEU A 71 13.60 16.32 -14.54
N PHE A 72 13.15 15.23 -15.09
CA PHE A 72 14.01 14.15 -15.59
C PHE A 72 14.80 14.57 -16.83
N ALA A 73 14.18 15.35 -17.73
CA ALA A 73 14.86 15.91 -18.90
C ALA A 73 16.04 16.81 -18.53
N THR A 74 15.91 17.56 -17.43
CA THR A 74 16.98 18.44 -16.92
C THR A 74 18.14 17.65 -16.30
N HIS A 75 17.91 16.42 -15.84
CA HIS A 75 18.89 15.60 -15.12
C HIS A 75 19.19 14.27 -15.82
N LYS A 76 19.18 14.23 -17.15
CA LYS A 76 19.35 13.01 -17.97
C LYS A 76 20.64 12.22 -17.67
N ASP A 77 21.69 12.91 -17.24
CA ASP A 77 22.99 12.27 -16.94
C ASP A 77 23.04 11.59 -15.56
N ASN A 78 22.01 11.77 -14.74
CA ASN A 78 21.96 11.17 -13.43
C ASN A 78 21.55 9.69 -13.53
N LYS A 79 22.40 8.79 -13.02
CA LYS A 79 22.16 7.34 -13.04
C LYS A 79 20.83 6.93 -12.42
N LEU A 80 20.36 7.66 -11.40
CA LEU A 80 19.06 7.40 -10.74
C LEU A 80 17.91 7.77 -11.67
N VAL A 81 18.00 8.90 -12.39
CA VAL A 81 16.99 9.32 -13.36
C VAL A 81 16.93 8.32 -14.52
N VAL A 82 18.08 7.89 -15.04
CA VAL A 82 18.15 6.85 -16.09
C VAL A 82 17.46 5.56 -15.60
N TRP A 83 17.76 5.13 -14.37
CA TRP A 83 17.12 3.95 -13.80
C TRP A 83 15.61 4.11 -13.67
N ILE A 84 15.11 5.27 -13.21
CA ILE A 84 13.66 5.57 -13.08
C ILE A 84 13.00 5.49 -14.46
N LEU A 85 13.58 6.12 -15.49
CA LEU A 85 13.04 6.11 -16.84
C LEU A 85 12.97 4.70 -17.44
N MET A 86 13.93 3.84 -17.10
CA MET A 86 13.92 2.44 -17.53
C MET A 86 12.97 1.55 -16.73
N ASN A 87 12.53 1.99 -15.54
CA ASN A 87 11.70 1.19 -14.61
C ASN A 87 10.53 2.00 -14.04
N LEU A 88 9.76 2.64 -14.90
CA LEU A 88 8.68 3.54 -14.47
C LEU A 88 7.63 2.84 -13.60
N ASP A 89 7.21 1.62 -13.95
CA ASP A 89 6.26 0.85 -13.16
C ASP A 89 6.77 0.57 -11.75
N LYS A 90 8.06 0.25 -11.62
CA LYS A 90 8.70 0.07 -10.32
C LYS A 90 8.77 1.38 -9.54
N PHE A 91 9.09 2.47 -10.21
CA PHE A 91 9.13 3.79 -9.57
C PHE A 91 7.76 4.19 -9.04
N PHE A 92 6.71 4.10 -9.86
CA PHE A 92 5.34 4.35 -9.39
C PHE A 92 4.90 3.34 -8.33
N GLY A 93 5.31 2.08 -8.48
CA GLY A 93 5.13 1.06 -7.46
C GLY A 93 5.71 1.46 -6.10
N LEU A 94 6.94 1.98 -6.07
CA LEU A 94 7.57 2.49 -4.84
C LEU A 94 6.77 3.63 -4.22
N LEU A 95 6.23 4.55 -5.03
CA LEU A 95 5.41 5.66 -4.54
C LEU A 95 4.17 5.18 -3.80
N THR A 96 3.55 4.06 -4.22
CA THR A 96 2.35 3.52 -3.53
C THR A 96 2.63 3.08 -2.10
N PHE A 97 3.87 2.75 -1.74
CA PHE A 97 4.25 2.35 -0.39
C PHE A 97 4.54 3.52 0.56
N ILE A 98 4.68 4.75 0.04
CA ILE A 98 4.92 5.94 0.88
C ILE A 98 3.76 6.16 1.87
N PRO A 99 2.48 6.19 1.46
CA PRO A 99 1.37 6.31 2.39
C PRO A 99 1.35 5.17 3.43
N ALA A 100 1.61 3.93 2.99
CA ALA A 100 1.66 2.78 3.90
C ALA A 100 2.70 2.95 5.01
N SER A 101 3.88 3.46 4.67
CA SER A 101 4.94 3.72 5.65
C SER A 101 4.53 4.78 6.67
N ILE A 102 3.75 5.79 6.28
CA ILE A 102 3.26 6.84 7.17
C ILE A 102 2.27 6.29 8.21
N CYS A 103 1.46 5.29 7.84
CA CYS A 103 0.56 4.59 8.76
C CYS A 103 1.30 3.72 9.80
N ALA A 104 2.54 3.37 9.53
CA ALA A 104 3.34 2.55 10.42
C ALA A 104 3.79 3.30 11.68
N PRO A 105 4.06 2.58 12.79
CA PRO A 105 4.71 3.14 13.96
C PRO A 105 6.04 3.82 13.59
N ARG A 106 6.35 4.95 14.20
CA ARG A 106 7.56 5.76 13.86
C ARG A 106 8.85 4.94 13.84
N SER A 107 8.99 4.01 14.78
CA SER A 107 10.17 3.12 14.89
C SER A 107 10.32 2.14 13.72
N GLN A 108 9.26 1.86 12.96
CA GLN A 108 9.24 0.87 11.89
C GLN A 108 9.17 1.48 10.48
N ARG A 109 8.96 2.79 10.36
CA ARG A 109 8.75 3.46 9.06
C ARG A 109 9.91 3.24 8.09
N SER A 110 11.13 3.47 8.55
CA SER A 110 12.33 3.30 7.72
C SER A 110 12.51 1.85 7.29
N LEU A 111 12.27 0.90 8.19
CA LEU A 111 12.35 -0.52 7.89
C LEU A 111 11.34 -0.91 6.81
N ILE A 112 10.11 -0.43 6.93
CA ILE A 112 9.02 -0.69 5.98
C ILE A 112 9.34 -0.10 4.61
N LEU A 113 9.84 1.14 4.54
CA LEU A 113 10.26 1.75 3.27
C LEU A 113 11.38 0.96 2.61
N ILE A 114 12.41 0.59 3.37
CA ILE A 114 13.54 -0.18 2.84
C ILE A 114 13.06 -1.56 2.36
N ALA A 115 12.27 -2.26 3.16
CA ALA A 115 11.72 -3.56 2.79
C ALA A 115 10.85 -3.48 1.53
N SER A 116 9.98 -2.47 1.44
CA SER A 116 9.16 -2.22 0.24
C SER A 116 10.02 -1.93 -0.99
N ALA A 117 11.06 -1.10 -0.84
CA ALA A 117 11.99 -0.79 -1.93
C ALA A 117 12.71 -2.06 -2.42
N VAL A 118 13.23 -2.86 -1.51
CA VAL A 118 13.87 -4.13 -1.87
C VAL A 118 12.89 -5.06 -2.58
N CYS A 119 11.67 -5.21 -2.06
CA CYS A 119 10.65 -6.04 -2.69
C CYS A 119 10.32 -5.55 -4.12
N VAL A 120 10.11 -4.26 -4.33
CA VAL A 120 9.76 -3.71 -5.65
C VAL A 120 10.92 -3.86 -6.64
N ILE A 121 12.17 -3.68 -6.20
CA ILE A 121 13.35 -3.82 -7.08
C ILE A 121 13.59 -5.28 -7.47
N VAL A 122 13.43 -6.21 -6.52
CA VAL A 122 13.71 -7.65 -6.74
C VAL A 122 12.58 -8.34 -7.51
N LEU A 123 11.33 -7.92 -7.32
CA LEU A 123 10.20 -8.53 -8.01
C LEU A 123 10.23 -8.17 -9.52
N PRO A 124 9.68 -9.05 -10.38
CA PRO A 124 9.48 -8.74 -11.79
C PRO A 124 8.57 -7.51 -11.94
N ASP A 125 8.57 -6.91 -13.14
CA ASP A 125 7.71 -5.77 -13.44
C ASP A 125 6.24 -6.17 -13.27
N LEU A 126 5.59 -5.53 -12.31
CA LEU A 126 4.20 -5.74 -11.97
C LEU A 126 3.41 -4.48 -12.32
N HIS A 127 2.16 -4.67 -12.70
CA HIS A 127 1.27 -3.55 -12.96
C HIS A 127 1.03 -2.73 -11.69
N ILE A 128 0.86 -1.42 -11.83
CA ILE A 128 0.67 -0.46 -10.72
C ILE A 128 -0.42 -0.90 -9.71
N TRP A 129 -1.50 -1.50 -10.18
CA TRP A 129 -2.57 -2.01 -9.32
C TRP A 129 -2.12 -3.11 -8.38
N THR A 130 -1.15 -3.93 -8.80
CA THR A 130 -0.57 -4.98 -7.96
C THR A 130 0.19 -4.37 -6.78
N TYR A 131 0.96 -3.32 -7.03
CA TYR A 131 1.64 -2.57 -5.97
C TYR A 131 0.66 -1.86 -5.04
N ALA A 132 -0.44 -1.29 -5.58
CA ALA A 132 -1.48 -0.66 -4.78
C ALA A 132 -2.18 -1.66 -3.84
N ILE A 133 -2.49 -2.88 -4.33
CA ILE A 133 -3.04 -3.97 -3.51
C ILE A 133 -2.06 -4.36 -2.41
N ALA A 134 -0.78 -4.56 -2.75
CA ALA A 134 0.26 -4.91 -1.79
C ALA A 134 0.43 -3.83 -0.70
N SER A 135 0.48 -2.57 -1.10
CA SER A 135 0.57 -1.42 -0.19
C SER A 135 -0.63 -1.33 0.76
N SER A 136 -1.86 -1.47 0.23
CA SER A 136 -3.09 -1.45 1.02
C SER A 136 -3.13 -2.60 2.03
N SER A 137 -2.75 -3.80 1.58
CA SER A 137 -2.66 -4.98 2.43
C SER A 137 -1.64 -4.81 3.56
N MET A 138 -0.52 -4.18 3.26
CA MET A 138 0.51 -3.85 4.25
C MET A 138 0.00 -2.88 5.31
N VAL A 139 -0.78 -1.85 4.93
CA VAL A 139 -1.43 -0.94 5.89
C VAL A 139 -2.32 -1.71 6.85
N LEU A 140 -3.15 -2.62 6.35
CA LEU A 140 -4.02 -3.45 7.17
C LEU A 140 -3.20 -4.36 8.08
N PHE A 141 -2.24 -5.10 7.53
CA PHE A 141 -1.41 -6.04 8.28
C PHE A 141 -0.67 -5.38 9.45
N ILE A 142 -0.09 -4.19 9.24
CA ILE A 142 0.67 -3.47 10.27
C ILE A 142 -0.26 -2.98 11.38
N ASN A 143 -1.47 -2.55 11.05
CA ASN A 143 -2.39 -1.95 12.00
C ASN A 143 -3.32 -2.95 12.69
N MET A 144 -3.48 -4.16 12.19
CA MET A 144 -4.22 -5.23 12.86
C MET A 144 -3.47 -5.74 14.09
N LYS A 145 -4.21 -6.02 15.14
CA LYS A 145 -3.68 -6.52 16.42
C LYS A 145 -3.83 -8.04 16.55
N SER A 146 -4.94 -8.58 16.04
CA SER A 146 -5.19 -10.03 16.07
C SER A 146 -4.27 -10.75 15.09
N SER A 147 -3.60 -11.80 15.56
CA SER A 147 -2.75 -12.65 14.71
C SER A 147 -3.58 -13.41 13.68
N GLU A 148 -4.80 -13.82 14.04
CA GLU A 148 -5.73 -14.52 13.15
C GLU A 148 -6.15 -13.61 11.98
N HIS A 149 -6.49 -12.36 12.27
CA HIS A 149 -6.86 -11.38 11.25
C HIS A 149 -5.69 -11.03 10.33
N LYS A 150 -4.46 -10.99 10.86
CA LYS A 150 -3.26 -10.82 10.03
C LYS A 150 -3.08 -11.95 9.03
N VAL A 151 -3.33 -13.19 9.46
CA VAL A 151 -3.27 -14.36 8.57
C VAL A 151 -4.33 -14.25 7.47
N ILE A 152 -5.55 -13.83 7.80
CA ILE A 152 -6.63 -13.60 6.82
C ILE A 152 -6.20 -12.55 5.79
N VAL A 153 -5.70 -11.39 6.25
CA VAL A 153 -5.21 -10.34 5.35
C VAL A 153 -4.10 -10.86 4.45
N LEU A 154 -3.15 -11.62 4.99
CA LEU A 154 -2.04 -12.16 4.22
C LEU A 154 -2.53 -13.18 3.17
N ALA A 155 -3.47 -14.06 3.53
CA ALA A 155 -4.05 -15.04 2.62
C ALA A 155 -4.82 -14.37 1.47
N VAL A 156 -5.69 -13.39 1.80
CA VAL A 156 -6.43 -12.61 0.80
C VAL A 156 -5.49 -11.84 -0.11
N SER A 157 -4.47 -11.22 0.47
CA SER A 157 -3.46 -10.47 -0.29
C SER A 157 -2.69 -11.38 -1.25
N ALA A 158 -2.23 -12.52 -0.78
CA ALA A 158 -1.53 -13.50 -1.61
C ALA A 158 -2.41 -13.98 -2.77
N PHE A 159 -3.68 -14.23 -2.52
CA PHE A 159 -4.66 -14.60 -3.56
C PHE A 159 -4.84 -13.48 -4.60
N LEU A 160 -5.03 -12.24 -4.16
CA LEU A 160 -5.19 -11.09 -5.06
C LEU A 160 -3.92 -10.82 -5.89
N LEU A 161 -2.74 -10.90 -5.25
CA LEU A 161 -1.45 -10.73 -5.93
C LEU A 161 -1.22 -11.84 -6.96
N TYR A 162 -1.53 -13.09 -6.61
CA TYR A 162 -1.43 -14.22 -7.55
C TYR A 162 -2.34 -14.04 -8.77
N ASN A 163 -3.60 -13.64 -8.55
CA ASN A 163 -4.53 -13.37 -9.65
C ASN A 163 -4.06 -12.21 -10.53
N SER A 164 -3.62 -11.11 -9.92
CA SER A 164 -3.10 -9.95 -10.65
C SER A 164 -1.89 -10.33 -11.51
N TYR A 165 -0.95 -11.09 -10.96
CA TYR A 165 0.20 -11.61 -11.70
C TYR A 165 -0.20 -12.55 -12.85
N SER A 166 -1.16 -13.44 -12.61
CA SER A 166 -1.66 -14.38 -13.61
C SER A 166 -2.34 -13.69 -14.79
N ILE A 167 -3.10 -12.62 -14.53
CA ILE A 167 -3.76 -11.82 -15.57
C ILE A 167 -2.71 -11.10 -16.42
N ASN A 168 -1.74 -10.46 -15.77
CA ASN A 168 -0.69 -9.71 -16.47
C ASN A 168 0.14 -10.61 -17.42
N LYS A 169 0.35 -11.86 -17.04
CA LYS A 169 1.07 -12.84 -17.85
C LYS A 169 0.28 -13.32 -19.09
N ARG A 170 -1.05 -13.16 -19.08
CA ARG A 170 -1.93 -13.60 -20.19
C ARG A 170 -2.14 -12.50 -21.24
N THR A 171 -1.83 -11.26 -20.94
CA THR A 171 -1.90 -10.16 -21.90
C THR A 171 -0.52 -10.06 -22.56
N PRO A 172 -0.34 -10.56 -23.80
CA PRO A 172 0.92 -10.39 -24.51
C PRO A 172 1.12 -8.88 -24.72
N ALA A 173 2.34 -8.40 -24.50
CA ALA A 173 2.71 -7.05 -24.82
C ALA A 173 2.29 -6.75 -26.27
N PRO A 174 1.68 -5.60 -26.56
CA PRO A 174 1.38 -5.22 -27.93
C PRO A 174 2.70 -5.29 -28.73
N MET A 175 2.69 -6.08 -29.79
CA MET A 175 3.86 -6.17 -30.68
C MET A 175 4.15 -4.74 -31.17
N PRO A 176 5.41 -4.28 -31.13
CA PRO A 176 5.77 -3.03 -31.73
C PRO A 176 5.36 -3.09 -33.21
N ILE A 177 4.49 -2.19 -33.60
CA ILE A 177 4.15 -2.00 -35.01
C ILE A 177 5.43 -1.44 -35.62
N TYR A 178 6.21 -2.29 -36.27
CA TYR A 178 7.24 -1.83 -37.20
C TYR A 178 6.49 -1.17 -38.35
N GLU A 179 6.38 0.15 -38.33
CA GLU A 179 6.11 0.90 -39.55
C GLU A 179 7.29 0.62 -40.48
N ASP A 180 7.10 -0.30 -41.40
CA ASP A 180 7.96 -0.44 -42.56
C ASP A 180 7.88 0.89 -43.34
N SER A 181 8.85 1.76 -43.09
CA SER A 181 9.08 2.95 -43.89
C SER A 181 9.58 2.49 -45.26
N VAL A 182 8.67 2.45 -46.21
CA VAL A 182 8.94 2.39 -47.63
C VAL A 182 9.29 3.79 -48.14
#